data_89d69d65a26f69ef045f24354131b8f8
#
_entry.id   89d69d65a26f69ef045f24354131b8f8
#
_cell.length_a   1.000
_cell.length_b   1.000
_cell.length_c   1.000
_cell.angle_alpha   90.00
_cell.angle_beta   90.00
_cell.angle_gamma   90.00
#
_symmetry.space_group_name_H-M   'P 1'
#
loop_
_entity.id
_entity.type
_entity.pdbx_description
1 polymer ?
#
loop_
_entity_poly.entity_id
_entity_poly.type
_entity_poly.pdbx_seq_one_letter_code
_entity_poly.pdbx_strand_id
1 'polypeptide(L)'
;MVSVVFLVRTALNVTVQPSGVVLEVQPGERILDAARRQGLECPHSCRNGNCEVCAATLLRGRVRQDGAERVGGETLPCLAEPLEDCELLWPLLLAPGQLPLRELSCQLIDCVPLGGDVFRLRLRASAGKPPRYHAGQYLMLQREDGEWSAYSLASAPSQGRELELHILARDEQPRALLAFIQRTGTARVQLPLGDVCLDRLPDGPLLLIAAGTGLAQMCSLIEHCRSAGFTRPLHLYWGVRTPEDFYELPQWDTWRQMDNVTLHRVVSDLCGWEGRCGLLHEAIRADFPDLSGLQVYASGSPAMVYATLDALVEAGMAAQQMRADVFAYAPRPA
;
A
#
# COMPACT_ATOMS: atom_id res chain seq x y z
N MET A 1 -16.63 31.43 52.94
CA MET A 1 -16.73 31.18 51.51
C MET A 1 -15.63 30.20 51.11
N VAL A 2 -16.00 28.95 50.87
CA VAL A 2 -15.04 27.95 50.39
C VAL A 2 -15.05 27.99 48.88
N SER A 3 -13.95 28.48 48.28
CA SER A 3 -13.77 28.46 46.81
C SER A 3 -13.57 27.01 46.37
N VAL A 4 -14.58 26.45 45.74
CA VAL A 4 -14.46 25.17 45.01
C VAL A 4 -13.71 25.46 43.73
N VAL A 5 -12.43 25.13 43.70
CA VAL A 5 -11.64 25.11 42.45
C VAL A 5 -12.11 23.91 41.65
N PHE A 6 -12.89 24.15 40.59
CA PHE A 6 -13.17 23.15 39.60
C PHE A 6 -11.86 22.92 38.84
N LEU A 7 -11.14 21.84 39.14
CA LEU A 7 -10.11 21.30 38.30
C LEU A 7 -10.76 20.89 36.96
N VAL A 8 -10.60 21.72 35.93
CA VAL A 8 -10.93 21.32 34.58
C VAL A 8 -10.02 20.15 34.27
N ARG A 9 -10.58 18.94 34.25
CA ARG A 9 -9.85 17.75 33.79
C ARG A 9 -9.54 17.98 32.29
N THR A 10 -8.28 18.02 31.95
CA THR A 10 -7.79 18.09 30.58
C THR A 10 -7.99 16.74 29.89
N ALA A 11 -8.21 16.75 28.58
CA ALA A 11 -8.20 15.53 27.77
C ALA A 11 -6.88 14.77 27.95
N LEU A 12 -6.95 13.46 27.86
CA LEU A 12 -5.81 12.54 27.97
C LEU A 12 -5.48 11.95 26.60
N ASN A 13 -4.19 11.69 26.35
CA ASN A 13 -3.72 11.10 25.12
C ASN A 13 -3.56 9.58 25.27
N VAL A 14 -4.15 8.85 24.32
CA VAL A 14 -3.95 7.40 24.20
C VAL A 14 -3.26 7.12 22.87
N THR A 15 -1.99 6.75 22.93
CA THR A 15 -1.20 6.36 21.76
C THR A 15 -1.48 4.91 21.41
N VAL A 16 -1.84 4.63 20.16
CA VAL A 16 -2.18 3.29 19.69
C VAL A 16 -1.10 2.74 18.79
N GLN A 17 -0.57 1.57 19.13
CA GLN A 17 0.39 0.81 18.34
C GLN A 17 -0.32 -0.33 17.56
N PRO A 18 0.13 -0.70 16.38
CA PRO A 18 1.25 -0.16 15.60
C PRO A 18 0.88 1.06 14.74
N SER A 19 -0.39 1.49 14.73
CA SER A 19 -0.88 2.56 13.83
C SER A 19 -0.26 3.95 14.10
N GLY A 20 0.32 4.17 15.29
CA GLY A 20 0.85 5.46 15.71
C GLY A 20 -0.24 6.53 15.97
N VAL A 21 -1.51 6.17 15.90
CA VAL A 21 -2.63 7.09 16.15
C VAL A 21 -2.61 7.55 17.61
N VAL A 22 -2.76 8.85 17.81
CA VAL A 22 -2.96 9.43 19.12
C VAL A 22 -4.42 9.84 19.27
N LEU A 23 -5.13 9.20 20.18
CA LEU A 23 -6.52 9.50 20.53
C LEU A 23 -6.55 10.55 21.62
N GLU A 24 -7.23 11.65 21.41
CA GLU A 24 -7.60 12.58 22.47
C GLU A 24 -8.88 12.09 23.13
N VAL A 25 -8.81 11.65 24.38
CA VAL A 25 -9.91 11.09 25.16
C VAL A 25 -10.40 12.11 26.19
N GLN A 26 -11.67 12.46 26.14
CA GLN A 26 -12.27 13.43 27.05
C GLN A 26 -12.46 12.82 28.44
N PRO A 27 -12.50 13.62 29.52
CA PRO A 27 -12.73 13.12 30.88
C PRO A 27 -14.02 12.28 30.99
N GLY A 28 -13.89 11.03 31.45
CA GLY A 28 -15.00 10.09 31.57
C GLY A 28 -15.45 9.44 30.25
N GLU A 29 -14.73 9.71 29.14
CA GLU A 29 -14.99 9.08 27.85
C GLU A 29 -14.25 7.73 27.76
N ARG A 30 -14.89 6.74 27.15
CA ARG A 30 -14.26 5.43 26.87
C ARG A 30 -13.37 5.53 25.65
N ILE A 31 -12.26 4.78 25.62
CA ILE A 31 -11.28 4.81 24.56
C ILE A 31 -11.91 4.48 23.18
N LEU A 32 -12.82 3.49 23.12
CA LEU A 32 -13.55 3.16 21.89
C LEU A 32 -14.43 4.32 21.41
N ASP A 33 -15.07 5.04 22.31
CA ASP A 33 -15.95 6.16 21.94
C ASP A 33 -15.14 7.35 21.43
N ALA A 34 -13.98 7.62 22.02
CA ALA A 34 -13.03 8.63 21.54
C ALA A 34 -12.51 8.29 20.14
N ALA A 35 -12.14 7.04 19.88
CA ALA A 35 -11.70 6.59 18.55
C ALA A 35 -12.79 6.82 17.50
N ARG A 36 -14.03 6.45 17.81
CA ARG A 36 -15.17 6.66 16.91
C ARG A 36 -15.53 8.13 16.70
N ARG A 37 -15.46 8.94 17.76
CA ARG A 37 -15.68 10.40 17.66
C ARG A 37 -14.68 11.06 16.74
N GLN A 38 -13.43 10.55 16.71
CA GLN A 38 -12.37 11.01 15.82
C GLN A 38 -12.39 10.37 14.44
N GLY A 39 -13.47 9.61 14.11
CA GLY A 39 -13.70 9.07 12.76
C GLY A 39 -12.86 7.83 12.41
N LEU A 40 -12.27 7.15 13.41
CA LEU A 40 -11.45 5.97 13.17
C LEU A 40 -12.29 4.70 13.05
N GLU A 41 -11.91 3.84 12.12
CA GLU A 41 -12.48 2.49 12.03
C GLU A 41 -11.82 1.60 13.07
N CYS A 42 -12.61 1.16 14.05
CA CYS A 42 -12.17 0.25 15.10
C CYS A 42 -13.16 -0.92 15.25
N PRO A 43 -12.67 -2.16 15.46
CA PRO A 43 -13.54 -3.31 15.61
C PRO A 43 -14.31 -3.21 16.92
N HIS A 44 -15.61 -3.37 16.86
CA HIS A 44 -16.49 -3.44 18.04
C HIS A 44 -17.80 -4.13 17.68
N SER A 45 -18.47 -4.70 18.68
CA SER A 45 -19.79 -5.31 18.53
C SER A 45 -20.68 -5.00 19.73
N CYS A 46 -20.53 -5.73 20.84
CA CYS A 46 -21.43 -5.68 21.98
C CYS A 46 -21.36 -4.37 22.78
N ARG A 47 -20.21 -3.72 22.86
CA ARG A 47 -19.92 -2.50 23.67
C ARG A 47 -20.13 -2.66 25.18
N ASN A 48 -20.26 -3.89 25.66
CA ASN A 48 -20.45 -4.26 27.07
C ASN A 48 -19.42 -5.25 27.60
N GLY A 49 -18.33 -5.49 26.85
CA GLY A 49 -17.22 -6.35 27.25
C GLY A 49 -17.37 -7.84 26.93
N ASN A 50 -18.55 -8.31 26.48
CA ASN A 50 -18.78 -9.74 26.35
C ASN A 50 -18.20 -10.40 25.10
N CYS A 51 -17.94 -9.63 24.02
CA CYS A 51 -17.53 -10.22 22.73
C CYS A 51 -16.04 -10.13 22.46
N GLU A 52 -15.30 -9.36 23.25
CA GLU A 52 -13.84 -9.14 23.15
C GLU A 52 -13.36 -8.68 21.77
N VAL A 53 -14.25 -8.35 20.83
CA VAL A 53 -13.91 -7.90 19.47
C VAL A 53 -13.05 -6.64 19.49
N CYS A 54 -13.19 -5.81 20.52
CA CYS A 54 -12.39 -4.60 20.69
C CYS A 54 -11.15 -4.79 21.58
N ALA A 55 -10.79 -6.03 21.92
CA ALA A 55 -9.67 -6.28 22.85
C ALA A 55 -8.36 -5.64 22.37
N ALA A 56 -7.63 -5.07 23.31
CA ALA A 56 -6.33 -4.44 23.13
C ALA A 56 -5.44 -4.77 24.33
N THR A 57 -4.14 -4.55 24.20
CA THR A 57 -3.21 -4.69 25.33
C THR A 57 -2.77 -3.31 25.81
N LEU A 58 -2.95 -3.02 27.09
CA LEU A 58 -2.41 -1.82 27.73
C LEU A 58 -0.91 -2.02 27.94
N LEU A 59 -0.09 -1.28 27.18
CA LEU A 59 1.37 -1.34 27.24
C LEU A 59 1.91 -0.41 28.34
N ARG A 60 1.28 0.76 28.51
CA ARG A 60 1.71 1.80 29.44
C ARG A 60 0.52 2.63 29.92
N GLY A 61 0.61 3.11 31.16
CA GLY A 61 -0.41 3.96 31.77
C GLY A 61 -1.43 3.14 32.56
N ARG A 62 -2.53 3.80 32.98
CA ARG A 62 -3.62 3.23 33.80
C ARG A 62 -4.97 3.53 33.17
N VAL A 63 -5.84 2.56 33.21
CA VAL A 63 -7.25 2.70 32.82
C VAL A 63 -8.18 2.25 33.91
N ARG A 64 -9.40 2.79 33.96
CA ARG A 64 -10.51 2.27 34.75
C ARG A 64 -11.39 1.42 33.84
N GLN A 65 -11.60 0.17 34.22
CA GLN A 65 -12.50 -0.74 33.50
C GLN A 65 -13.34 -1.50 34.52
N ASP A 66 -14.66 -1.51 34.34
CA ASP A 66 -15.63 -2.16 35.26
C ASP A 66 -15.46 -1.73 36.75
N GLY A 67 -15.17 -0.44 36.95
CA GLY A 67 -14.97 0.14 38.27
C GLY A 67 -13.61 -0.15 38.90
N ALA A 68 -12.76 -0.99 38.33
CA ALA A 68 -11.41 -1.32 38.79
C ALA A 68 -10.33 -0.62 37.99
N GLU A 69 -9.21 -0.24 38.63
CA GLU A 69 -8.02 0.24 37.95
C GLU A 69 -7.20 -0.93 37.40
N ARG A 70 -6.69 -0.78 36.18
CA ARG A 70 -5.80 -1.73 35.54
C ARG A 70 -4.49 -1.04 35.12
N VAL A 71 -3.39 -1.73 35.32
CA VAL A 71 -2.03 -1.30 34.98
C VAL A 71 -1.40 -2.38 34.10
N GLY A 72 -1.44 -2.19 32.78
CA GLY A 72 -0.94 -3.17 31.81
C GLY A 72 -1.86 -4.37 31.57
N GLY A 73 -1.52 -5.17 30.55
CA GLY A 73 -2.24 -6.37 30.16
C GLY A 73 -3.48 -6.12 29.31
N GLU A 74 -4.31 -7.15 29.17
CA GLU A 74 -5.50 -7.09 28.32
C GLU A 74 -6.51 -6.06 28.83
N THR A 75 -7.04 -5.27 27.94
CA THR A 75 -8.06 -4.25 28.21
C THR A 75 -9.11 -4.22 27.11
N LEU A 76 -10.31 -3.76 27.45
CA LEU A 76 -11.43 -3.64 26.52
C LEU A 76 -11.74 -2.15 26.30
N PRO A 77 -11.27 -1.54 25.21
CA PRO A 77 -11.49 -0.12 24.90
C PRO A 77 -12.95 0.33 24.95
N CYS A 78 -13.91 -0.58 24.76
CA CYS A 78 -15.34 -0.27 24.90
C CYS A 78 -15.80 -0.06 26.36
N LEU A 79 -14.98 -0.40 27.36
CA LEU A 79 -15.25 -0.22 28.78
C LEU A 79 -14.19 0.64 29.46
N ALA A 80 -12.99 0.72 28.87
CA ALA A 80 -11.83 1.37 29.47
C ALA A 80 -11.90 2.90 29.35
N GLU A 81 -11.72 3.59 30.47
CA GLU A 81 -11.53 5.04 30.60
C GLU A 81 -10.07 5.29 31.01
N PRO A 82 -9.28 6.10 30.28
CA PRO A 82 -7.92 6.40 30.70
C PRO A 82 -7.91 7.26 31.96
N LEU A 83 -6.98 7.00 32.86
CA LEU A 83 -6.75 7.77 34.10
C LEU A 83 -5.54 8.71 33.98
N GLU A 84 -4.69 8.45 33.03
CA GLU A 84 -3.50 9.21 32.61
C GLU A 84 -3.21 8.94 31.14
N ASP A 85 -2.20 9.56 30.55
CA ASP A 85 -1.77 9.26 29.19
C ASP A 85 -1.36 7.80 29.10
N CYS A 86 -1.88 7.09 28.09
CA CYS A 86 -1.74 5.65 27.93
C CYS A 86 -1.13 5.27 26.59
N GLU A 87 -0.58 4.05 26.51
CA GLU A 87 -0.17 3.42 25.29
C GLU A 87 -0.83 2.04 25.17
N LEU A 88 -1.51 1.80 24.04
CA LEU A 88 -2.21 0.56 23.75
C LEU A 88 -1.60 -0.13 22.53
N LEU A 89 -1.42 -1.43 22.60
CA LEU A 89 -1.30 -2.28 21.41
C LEU A 89 -2.71 -2.69 20.98
N TRP A 90 -3.21 -2.04 19.93
CA TRP A 90 -4.53 -2.28 19.34
C TRP A 90 -4.41 -2.43 17.82
N PRO A 91 -3.93 -3.60 17.33
CA PRO A 91 -3.59 -3.80 15.92
C PRO A 91 -4.75 -3.63 14.95
N LEU A 92 -5.98 -3.75 15.45
CA LEU A 92 -7.20 -3.64 14.66
C LEU A 92 -7.73 -2.19 14.57
N LEU A 93 -7.15 -1.24 15.29
CA LEU A 93 -7.44 0.17 15.11
C LEU A 93 -6.54 0.73 14.02
N LEU A 94 -7.15 1.09 12.90
CA LEU A 94 -6.45 1.53 11.71
C LEU A 94 -6.34 3.06 11.70
N ALA A 95 -5.21 3.55 11.20
CA ALA A 95 -5.04 4.97 10.91
C ALA A 95 -6.03 5.42 9.80
N PRO A 96 -6.37 6.72 9.73
CA PRO A 96 -7.23 7.23 8.68
C PRO A 96 -6.70 6.85 7.29
N GLY A 97 -7.56 6.27 6.44
CA GLY A 97 -7.20 5.81 5.11
C GLY A 97 -6.60 4.39 5.04
N GLN A 98 -6.17 3.80 6.15
CA GLN A 98 -5.74 2.40 6.17
C GLN A 98 -6.92 1.44 6.03
N LEU A 99 -6.64 0.31 5.40
CA LEU A 99 -7.63 -0.75 5.18
C LEU A 99 -7.23 -2.03 5.94
N PRO A 100 -8.19 -2.78 6.50
CA PRO A 100 -7.88 -3.99 7.25
C PRO A 100 -7.31 -5.08 6.33
N LEU A 101 -6.21 -5.69 6.76
CA LEU A 101 -5.67 -6.90 6.11
C LEU A 101 -6.72 -8.02 6.17
N ARG A 102 -6.96 -8.66 5.04
CA ARG A 102 -7.89 -9.77 4.90
C ARG A 102 -7.24 -10.92 4.15
N GLU A 103 -7.59 -12.12 4.57
CA GLU A 103 -7.28 -13.34 3.82
C GLU A 103 -8.52 -13.76 3.03
N LEU A 104 -8.33 -14.02 1.73
CA LEU A 104 -9.39 -14.37 0.80
C LEU A 104 -8.98 -15.59 -0.02
N SER A 105 -9.98 -16.41 -0.39
CA SER A 105 -9.84 -17.41 -1.44
C SER A 105 -10.33 -16.81 -2.76
N CYS A 106 -9.50 -16.93 -3.79
CA CYS A 106 -9.79 -16.45 -5.13
C CYS A 106 -9.83 -17.61 -6.13
N GLN A 107 -10.68 -17.50 -7.14
CA GLN A 107 -10.70 -18.39 -8.28
C GLN A 107 -9.78 -17.88 -9.38
N LEU A 108 -9.06 -18.77 -10.04
CA LEU A 108 -8.31 -18.45 -11.24
C LEU A 108 -9.27 -18.10 -12.38
N ILE A 109 -9.09 -16.95 -13.01
CA ILE A 109 -9.75 -16.56 -14.26
C ILE A 109 -8.90 -17.03 -15.43
N ASP A 110 -7.68 -16.54 -15.52
CA ASP A 110 -6.68 -16.93 -16.50
C ASP A 110 -5.25 -16.71 -16.01
N CYS A 111 -4.33 -17.40 -16.68
CA CYS A 111 -2.90 -17.21 -16.52
C CYS A 111 -2.28 -17.25 -17.92
N VAL A 112 -1.91 -16.10 -18.48
CA VAL A 112 -1.46 -15.98 -19.86
C VAL A 112 -0.09 -15.32 -19.94
N PRO A 113 0.79 -15.76 -20.87
CA PRO A 113 2.07 -15.09 -21.07
C PRO A 113 1.86 -13.70 -21.68
N LEU A 114 2.63 -12.72 -21.23
CA LEU A 114 2.67 -11.36 -21.76
C LEU A 114 3.93 -11.09 -22.62
N GLY A 115 4.94 -11.94 -22.53
CA GLY A 115 6.28 -11.77 -23.09
C GLY A 115 7.33 -11.57 -22.00
N GLY A 116 8.62 -11.67 -22.34
CA GLY A 116 9.73 -11.44 -21.40
C GLY A 116 9.72 -12.34 -20.16
N ASP A 117 9.22 -13.58 -20.24
CA ASP A 117 8.98 -14.51 -19.14
C ASP A 117 7.96 -14.00 -18.10
N VAL A 118 7.17 -12.98 -18.42
CA VAL A 118 6.14 -12.42 -17.56
C VAL A 118 4.78 -13.05 -17.87
N PHE A 119 4.08 -13.47 -16.83
CA PHE A 119 2.72 -14.00 -16.91
C PHE A 119 1.75 -13.03 -16.23
N ARG A 120 0.63 -12.77 -16.91
CA ARG A 120 -0.54 -12.16 -16.29
C ARG A 120 -1.34 -13.24 -15.58
N LEU A 121 -1.51 -13.08 -14.27
CA LEU A 121 -2.38 -13.90 -13.46
C LEU A 121 -3.61 -13.08 -13.08
N ARG A 122 -4.81 -13.49 -13.52
CA ARG A 122 -6.07 -12.89 -13.09
C ARG A 122 -6.83 -13.82 -12.17
N LEU A 123 -7.21 -13.26 -11.04
CA LEU A 123 -7.93 -13.93 -9.97
C LEU A 123 -9.26 -13.23 -9.71
N ARG A 124 -10.28 -13.96 -9.30
CA ARG A 124 -11.56 -13.40 -8.87
C ARG A 124 -11.82 -13.78 -7.42
N ALA A 125 -11.93 -12.76 -6.55
CA ALA A 125 -12.30 -12.96 -5.16
C ALA A 125 -13.70 -13.60 -5.06
N SER A 126 -13.88 -14.49 -4.07
CA SER A 126 -15.13 -15.19 -3.81
C SER A 126 -16.33 -14.24 -3.66
N ALA A 127 -17.54 -14.77 -3.77
CA ALA A 127 -18.77 -13.99 -3.69
C ALA A 127 -18.85 -13.18 -2.37
N GLY A 128 -19.35 -11.96 -2.48
CA GLY A 128 -19.44 -11.01 -1.36
C GLY A 128 -18.99 -9.60 -1.74
N LYS A 129 -18.61 -8.81 -0.73
CA LYS A 129 -18.09 -7.46 -0.98
C LYS A 129 -16.74 -7.55 -1.70
N PRO A 130 -16.49 -6.67 -2.70
CA PRO A 130 -15.19 -6.59 -3.34
C PRO A 130 -14.06 -6.40 -2.32
N PRO A 131 -12.86 -6.95 -2.59
CA PRO A 131 -11.69 -6.63 -1.78
C PRO A 131 -11.42 -5.12 -1.84
N ARG A 132 -11.11 -4.53 -0.68
CA ARG A 132 -10.77 -3.12 -0.58
C ARG A 132 -9.24 -3.00 -0.54
N TYR A 133 -8.69 -2.16 -1.40
CA TYR A 133 -7.28 -1.79 -1.44
C TYR A 133 -7.13 -0.42 -2.12
N HIS A 134 -5.99 0.22 -1.95
CA HIS A 134 -5.62 1.42 -2.69
C HIS A 134 -4.73 1.07 -3.88
N ALA A 135 -4.83 1.84 -4.96
CA ALA A 135 -3.96 1.66 -6.11
C ALA A 135 -2.48 1.81 -5.71
N GLY A 136 -1.64 0.89 -6.15
CA GLY A 136 -0.23 0.81 -5.79
C GLY A 136 0.08 -0.19 -4.67
N GLN A 137 -0.90 -0.70 -3.94
CA GLN A 137 -0.70 -1.73 -2.91
C GLN A 137 -0.40 -3.11 -3.53
N TYR A 138 0.10 -4.02 -2.71
CA TYR A 138 0.41 -5.39 -3.08
C TYR A 138 -0.39 -6.40 -2.26
N LEU A 139 -0.31 -7.65 -2.66
CA LEU A 139 -0.87 -8.78 -1.93
C LEU A 139 0.19 -9.87 -1.71
N MET A 140 -0.10 -10.76 -0.77
CA MET A 140 0.62 -12.02 -0.62
C MET A 140 -0.17 -13.14 -1.29
N LEU A 141 0.51 -13.97 -2.10
CA LEU A 141 -0.01 -15.24 -2.63
C LEU A 141 0.56 -16.40 -1.83
N GLN A 142 -0.30 -17.32 -1.39
CA GLN A 142 0.15 -18.54 -0.73
C GLN A 142 0.69 -19.55 -1.75
N ARG A 143 1.88 -20.05 -1.48
CA ARG A 143 2.52 -21.13 -2.24
C ARG A 143 2.03 -22.49 -1.79
N GLU A 144 2.40 -23.54 -2.55
CA GLU A 144 2.07 -24.93 -2.23
C GLU A 144 2.68 -25.42 -0.90
N ASP A 145 3.85 -24.89 -0.52
CA ASP A 145 4.53 -25.16 0.76
C ASP A 145 3.89 -24.45 1.97
N GLY A 146 2.86 -23.65 1.74
CA GLY A 146 2.17 -22.86 2.76
C GLY A 146 2.77 -21.48 3.01
N GLU A 147 3.96 -21.20 2.49
CA GLU A 147 4.62 -19.90 2.58
C GLU A 147 3.96 -18.86 1.67
N TRP A 148 4.32 -17.59 1.87
CA TRP A 148 3.72 -16.47 1.17
C TRP A 148 4.74 -15.74 0.30
N SER A 149 4.30 -15.29 -0.88
CA SER A 149 5.09 -14.47 -1.80
C SER A 149 4.36 -13.18 -2.14
N ALA A 150 5.07 -12.05 -2.10
CA ALA A 150 4.54 -10.71 -2.36
C ALA A 150 4.47 -10.41 -3.85
N TYR A 151 3.32 -9.85 -4.31
CA TYR A 151 3.15 -9.38 -5.68
C TYR A 151 2.33 -8.09 -5.70
N SER A 152 2.83 -7.08 -6.44
CA SER A 152 2.10 -5.83 -6.64
C SER A 152 0.80 -6.08 -7.42
N LEU A 153 -0.28 -5.45 -6.98
CA LEU A 153 -1.53 -5.45 -7.72
C LEU A 153 -1.38 -4.58 -8.98
N ALA A 154 -1.63 -5.18 -10.15
CA ALA A 154 -1.69 -4.48 -11.43
C ALA A 154 -3.09 -3.92 -11.70
N SER A 155 -4.13 -4.53 -11.11
CA SER A 155 -5.51 -4.05 -11.17
C SER A 155 -5.71 -2.79 -10.34
N ALA A 156 -6.58 -1.90 -10.79
CA ALA A 156 -7.07 -0.78 -9.97
C ALA A 156 -8.23 -1.21 -9.06
N PRO A 157 -8.46 -0.52 -7.93
CA PRO A 157 -9.60 -0.83 -7.03
C PRO A 157 -10.97 -0.79 -7.72
N SER A 158 -11.10 -0.01 -8.79
CA SER A 158 -12.33 0.11 -9.59
C SER A 158 -12.71 -1.17 -10.36
N GLN A 159 -11.79 -2.14 -10.50
CA GLN A 159 -12.07 -3.43 -11.16
C GLN A 159 -12.87 -4.41 -10.30
N GLY A 160 -13.25 -4.00 -9.11
CA GLY A 160 -14.17 -4.72 -8.25
C GLY A 160 -13.56 -5.99 -7.64
N ARG A 161 -14.04 -7.18 -8.04
CA ARG A 161 -13.56 -8.46 -7.48
C ARG A 161 -12.42 -9.10 -8.26
N GLU A 162 -12.00 -8.50 -9.36
CA GLU A 162 -10.90 -9.03 -10.16
C GLU A 162 -9.58 -8.42 -9.70
N LEU A 163 -8.60 -9.28 -9.48
CA LEU A 163 -7.24 -8.95 -9.09
C LEU A 163 -6.31 -9.41 -10.21
N GLU A 164 -5.44 -8.53 -10.67
CA GLU A 164 -4.45 -8.82 -11.71
C GLU A 164 -3.05 -8.64 -11.16
N LEU A 165 -2.18 -9.59 -11.48
CA LEU A 165 -0.77 -9.61 -11.10
C LEU A 165 0.09 -9.87 -12.34
N HIS A 166 1.29 -9.30 -12.39
CA HIS A 166 2.32 -9.63 -13.38
C HIS A 166 3.46 -10.37 -12.68
N ILE A 167 3.65 -11.63 -13.03
CA ILE A 167 4.62 -12.51 -12.37
C ILE A 167 5.74 -12.86 -13.33
N LEU A 168 6.98 -12.46 -12.98
CA LEU A 168 8.17 -12.85 -13.71
C LEU A 168 8.53 -14.30 -13.34
N ALA A 169 8.45 -15.22 -14.28
CA ALA A 169 8.63 -16.66 -14.08
C ALA A 169 9.99 -17.16 -14.61
N ARG A 170 11.09 -16.43 -14.34
CA ARG A 170 12.46 -16.86 -14.68
C ARG A 170 12.97 -17.94 -13.76
N ASP A 171 12.65 -17.85 -12.47
CA ASP A 171 13.08 -18.76 -11.45
C ASP A 171 12.09 -19.90 -11.20
N GLU A 172 12.52 -20.95 -10.52
CA GLU A 172 11.71 -22.13 -10.21
C GLU A 172 10.51 -21.79 -9.31
N GLN A 173 10.71 -20.96 -8.30
CA GLN A 173 9.67 -20.64 -7.32
C GLN A 173 8.43 -19.98 -7.95
N PRO A 174 8.53 -18.89 -8.75
CA PRO A 174 7.37 -18.32 -9.44
C PRO A 174 6.72 -19.30 -10.44
N ARG A 175 7.51 -20.12 -11.14
CA ARG A 175 6.99 -21.17 -12.03
C ARG A 175 6.15 -22.21 -11.27
N ALA A 176 6.68 -22.68 -10.14
CA ALA A 176 5.97 -23.62 -9.28
C ALA A 176 4.67 -23.02 -8.72
N LEU A 177 4.68 -21.75 -8.31
CA LEU A 177 3.49 -21.03 -7.87
C LEU A 177 2.42 -20.96 -8.95
N LEU A 178 2.80 -20.56 -10.19
CA LEU A 178 1.84 -20.50 -11.31
C LEU A 178 1.29 -21.88 -11.64
N ALA A 179 2.14 -22.92 -11.70
CA ALA A 179 1.70 -24.30 -11.94
C ALA A 179 0.74 -24.81 -10.84
N PHE A 180 1.02 -24.49 -9.58
CA PHE A 180 0.14 -24.82 -8.45
C PHE A 180 -1.24 -24.18 -8.60
N ILE A 181 -1.30 -22.86 -8.89
CA ILE A 181 -2.56 -22.13 -9.05
C ILE A 181 -3.33 -22.63 -10.28
N GLN A 182 -2.66 -22.93 -11.40
CA GLN A 182 -3.30 -23.50 -12.60
C GLN A 182 -3.87 -24.89 -12.34
N ARG A 183 -3.18 -25.73 -11.59
CA ARG A 183 -3.62 -27.09 -11.23
C ARG A 183 -4.82 -27.07 -10.30
N THR A 184 -4.82 -26.18 -9.30
CA THR A 184 -5.88 -26.12 -8.28
C THR A 184 -7.08 -25.27 -8.70
N GLY A 185 -6.90 -24.37 -9.67
CA GLY A 185 -7.93 -23.41 -10.09
C GLY A 185 -8.21 -22.32 -9.04
N THR A 186 -7.45 -22.28 -7.95
CA THR A 186 -7.67 -21.37 -6.81
C THR A 186 -6.36 -20.82 -6.25
N ALA A 187 -6.45 -19.66 -5.60
CA ALA A 187 -5.34 -19.04 -4.88
C ALA A 187 -5.83 -18.47 -3.55
N ARG A 188 -5.04 -18.61 -2.48
CA ARG A 188 -5.25 -17.88 -1.23
C ARG A 188 -4.40 -16.61 -1.26
N VAL A 189 -5.02 -15.49 -0.89
CA VAL A 189 -4.36 -14.17 -0.92
C VAL A 189 -4.57 -13.44 0.40
N GLN A 190 -3.59 -12.66 0.81
CA GLN A 190 -3.71 -11.68 1.89
C GLN A 190 -3.54 -10.28 1.30
N LEU A 191 -4.51 -9.40 1.49
CA LEU A 191 -4.50 -8.00 1.02
C LEU A 191 -5.36 -7.11 1.89
N PRO A 192 -5.18 -5.75 1.83
CA PRO A 192 -4.09 -5.06 1.16
C PRO A 192 -2.85 -4.96 2.04
N LEU A 193 -1.70 -4.79 1.40
CA LEU A 193 -0.41 -4.56 2.03
C LEU A 193 0.34 -3.42 1.31
N GLY A 194 1.24 -2.76 2.02
CA GLY A 194 2.05 -1.64 1.51
C GLY A 194 1.40 -0.27 1.72
N ASP A 195 2.27 0.71 1.98
CA ASP A 195 1.87 2.11 2.22
C ASP A 195 2.14 3.01 1.00
N VAL A 196 2.76 2.45 -0.04
CA VAL A 196 3.07 3.15 -1.29
C VAL A 196 1.86 3.07 -2.22
N CYS A 197 0.88 3.94 -1.98
CA CYS A 197 -0.40 3.90 -2.68
C CYS A 197 -0.97 5.31 -2.91
N LEU A 198 -1.99 5.39 -3.76
CA LEU A 198 -2.86 6.54 -3.95
C LEU A 198 -4.16 6.33 -3.16
N ASP A 199 -4.24 6.91 -1.98
CA ASP A 199 -5.46 7.03 -1.18
C ASP A 199 -6.33 8.21 -1.63
N ARG A 200 -5.70 9.22 -2.24
CA ARG A 200 -6.32 10.38 -2.88
C ARG A 200 -5.52 10.81 -4.11
N LEU A 201 -6.20 11.42 -5.08
CA LEU A 201 -5.54 11.98 -6.25
C LEU A 201 -4.67 13.18 -5.85
N PRO A 202 -3.43 13.29 -6.39
CA PRO A 202 -2.58 14.44 -6.15
C PRO A 202 -3.05 15.66 -6.92
N ASP A 203 -2.71 16.84 -6.42
CA ASP A 203 -2.98 18.12 -7.08
C ASP A 203 -1.98 18.44 -8.20
N GLY A 204 -0.80 17.82 -8.16
CA GLY A 204 0.32 18.02 -9.08
C GLY A 204 0.52 16.87 -10.07
N PRO A 205 1.54 16.97 -10.93
CA PRO A 205 1.89 15.92 -11.88
C PRO A 205 2.47 14.68 -11.20
N LEU A 206 2.26 13.52 -11.84
CA LEU A 206 2.76 12.21 -11.41
C LEU A 206 3.93 11.75 -12.28
N LEU A 207 4.99 11.29 -11.63
CA LEU A 207 6.10 10.58 -12.24
C LEU A 207 6.12 9.13 -11.74
N LEU A 208 5.84 8.20 -12.62
CA LEU A 208 5.83 6.77 -12.35
C LEU A 208 7.07 6.11 -12.95
N ILE A 209 7.84 5.41 -12.12
CA ILE A 209 9.12 4.81 -12.51
C ILE A 209 9.06 3.30 -12.26
N ALA A 210 9.13 2.51 -13.31
CA ALA A 210 9.07 1.06 -13.25
C ALA A 210 10.32 0.41 -13.82
N ALA A 211 10.85 -0.62 -13.16
CA ALA A 211 11.83 -1.51 -13.76
C ALA A 211 11.26 -2.93 -13.81
N GLY A 212 11.32 -3.55 -15.01
CA GLY A 212 10.78 -4.89 -15.23
C GLY A 212 9.31 -5.00 -14.83
N THR A 213 8.99 -5.98 -13.96
CA THR A 213 7.63 -6.20 -13.44
C THR A 213 7.18 -5.17 -12.40
N GLY A 214 8.02 -4.22 -11.99
CA GLY A 214 7.57 -3.04 -11.26
C GLY A 214 6.48 -2.24 -11.99
N LEU A 215 6.34 -2.48 -13.30
CA LEU A 215 5.24 -1.95 -14.12
C LEU A 215 3.86 -2.36 -13.56
N ALA A 216 3.72 -3.52 -12.92
CA ALA A 216 2.43 -3.96 -12.35
C ALA A 216 1.85 -2.93 -11.38
N GLN A 217 2.66 -2.41 -10.45
CA GLN A 217 2.25 -1.36 -9.52
C GLN A 217 1.81 -0.10 -10.26
N MET A 218 2.55 0.30 -11.30
CA MET A 218 2.24 1.49 -12.09
C MET A 218 0.95 1.34 -12.90
N CYS A 219 0.64 0.12 -13.37
CA CYS A 219 -0.65 -0.18 -14.01
C CYS A 219 -1.83 0.15 -13.08
N SER A 220 -1.77 -0.28 -11.83
CA SER A 220 -2.80 0.00 -10.84
C SER A 220 -2.97 1.51 -10.63
N LEU A 221 -1.88 2.25 -10.51
CA LEU A 221 -1.89 3.71 -10.33
C LEU A 221 -2.49 4.43 -11.54
N ILE A 222 -2.07 4.09 -12.78
CA ILE A 222 -2.57 4.70 -14.01
C ILE A 222 -4.07 4.44 -14.16
N GLU A 223 -4.50 3.19 -14.01
CA GLU A 223 -5.91 2.82 -14.14
C GLU A 223 -6.79 3.46 -13.07
N HIS A 224 -6.26 3.62 -11.84
CA HIS A 224 -6.94 4.38 -10.81
C HIS A 224 -7.08 5.86 -11.18
N CYS A 225 -6.01 6.51 -11.62
CA CYS A 225 -6.01 7.89 -12.10
C CYS A 225 -7.03 8.07 -13.24
N ARG A 226 -7.03 7.16 -14.21
CA ARG A 226 -7.97 7.17 -15.34
C ARG A 226 -9.42 7.07 -14.87
N SER A 227 -9.72 6.10 -14.01
CA SER A 227 -11.09 5.85 -13.52
C SER A 227 -11.61 6.96 -12.62
N ALA A 228 -10.71 7.67 -11.94
CA ALA A 228 -11.03 8.78 -11.06
C ALA A 228 -11.00 10.16 -11.75
N GLY A 229 -10.75 10.20 -13.06
CA GLY A 229 -10.77 11.44 -13.85
C GLY A 229 -9.57 12.36 -13.59
N PHE A 230 -8.40 11.81 -13.30
CA PHE A 230 -7.16 12.57 -13.12
C PHE A 230 -6.73 13.22 -14.44
N THR A 231 -6.49 14.54 -14.42
CA THR A 231 -6.20 15.33 -15.63
C THR A 231 -4.82 16.00 -15.60
N ARG A 232 -4.07 15.88 -14.49
CA ARG A 232 -2.71 16.44 -14.40
C ARG A 232 -1.75 15.56 -15.20
N PRO A 233 -0.60 16.09 -15.66
CA PRO A 233 0.39 15.30 -16.37
C PRO A 233 0.80 14.04 -15.60
N LEU A 234 0.88 12.91 -16.30
CA LEU A 234 1.32 11.63 -15.78
C LEU A 234 2.36 11.07 -16.74
N HIS A 235 3.58 10.87 -16.25
CA HIS A 235 4.68 10.31 -16.99
C HIS A 235 5.05 8.94 -16.47
N LEU A 236 5.03 7.92 -17.32
CA LEU A 236 5.53 6.59 -17.01
C LEU A 236 6.88 6.38 -17.68
N TYR A 237 7.92 6.13 -16.88
CA TYR A 237 9.21 5.63 -17.33
C TYR A 237 9.31 4.15 -17.00
N TRP A 238 9.36 3.32 -18.06
CA TRP A 238 9.49 1.87 -17.90
C TRP A 238 10.82 1.39 -18.46
N GLY A 239 11.70 0.91 -17.55
CA GLY A 239 13.03 0.44 -17.87
C GLY A 239 13.12 -1.09 -17.86
N VAL A 240 13.84 -1.62 -18.81
CA VAL A 240 14.23 -3.03 -18.89
C VAL A 240 15.71 -3.13 -19.27
N ARG A 241 16.29 -4.33 -19.12
CA ARG A 241 17.70 -4.54 -19.48
C ARG A 241 17.87 -4.64 -21.00
N THR A 242 17.04 -5.45 -21.64
CA THR A 242 17.06 -5.64 -23.10
C THR A 242 15.66 -5.44 -23.68
N PRO A 243 15.50 -5.13 -24.97
CA PRO A 243 14.18 -4.92 -25.58
C PRO A 243 13.23 -6.12 -25.46
N GLU A 244 13.77 -7.33 -25.40
CA GLU A 244 13.02 -8.59 -25.26
C GLU A 244 12.39 -8.76 -23.87
N ASP A 245 12.86 -7.98 -22.89
CA ASP A 245 12.29 -7.94 -21.53
C ASP A 245 11.02 -7.10 -21.44
N PHE A 246 10.71 -6.31 -22.48
CA PHE A 246 9.41 -5.64 -22.55
C PHE A 246 8.30 -6.66 -22.78
N TYR A 247 7.21 -6.47 -22.08
CA TYR A 247 6.01 -7.27 -22.27
C TYR A 247 4.81 -6.40 -22.65
N GLU A 248 3.83 -6.98 -23.33
CA GLU A 248 2.70 -6.23 -23.88
C GLU A 248 1.51 -6.25 -22.92
N LEU A 249 0.84 -5.10 -22.83
CA LEU A 249 -0.36 -4.91 -22.02
C LEU A 249 -1.53 -4.52 -22.91
N PRO A 250 -2.73 -5.09 -22.69
CA PRO A 250 -3.93 -4.73 -23.45
C PRO A 250 -4.29 -3.24 -23.39
N GLN A 251 -3.91 -2.57 -22.30
CA GLN A 251 -4.24 -1.17 -22.04
C GLN A 251 -3.28 -0.15 -22.67
N TRP A 252 -2.16 -0.57 -23.33
CA TRP A 252 -1.19 0.35 -23.92
C TRP A 252 -1.83 1.36 -24.87
N ASP A 253 -2.71 0.91 -25.78
CA ASP A 253 -3.32 1.79 -26.76
C ASP A 253 -4.31 2.78 -26.10
N THR A 254 -4.98 2.35 -25.05
CA THR A 254 -5.84 3.25 -24.27
C THR A 254 -5.00 4.35 -23.61
N TRP A 255 -3.87 4.01 -22.98
CA TRP A 255 -3.00 4.99 -22.33
C TRP A 255 -2.35 5.96 -23.31
N ARG A 256 -1.95 5.48 -24.51
CA ARG A 256 -1.40 6.34 -25.57
C ARG A 256 -2.39 7.38 -26.10
N GLN A 257 -3.68 7.12 -25.96
CA GLN A 257 -4.76 8.02 -26.40
C GLN A 257 -5.17 9.02 -25.31
N MET A 258 -4.61 8.94 -24.10
CA MET A 258 -4.88 9.88 -23.03
C MET A 258 -3.98 11.11 -23.18
N ASP A 259 -4.57 12.32 -23.31
CA ASP A 259 -3.84 13.58 -23.54
C ASP A 259 -2.87 13.93 -22.39
N ASN A 260 -3.13 13.43 -21.20
CA ASN A 260 -2.32 13.72 -20.01
C ASN A 260 -1.31 12.61 -19.66
N VAL A 261 -1.21 11.53 -20.44
CA VAL A 261 -0.30 10.40 -20.18
C VAL A 261 0.83 10.36 -21.20
N THR A 262 2.06 10.33 -20.72
CA THR A 262 3.26 10.16 -21.58
C THR A 262 4.00 8.90 -21.16
N LEU A 263 4.28 8.02 -22.12
CA LEU A 263 4.92 6.73 -21.91
C LEU A 263 6.34 6.75 -22.46
N HIS A 264 7.33 6.41 -21.62
CA HIS A 264 8.74 6.33 -21.98
C HIS A 264 9.26 4.92 -21.74
N ARG A 265 9.76 4.27 -22.80
CA ARG A 265 10.45 2.98 -22.73
C ARG A 265 11.95 3.23 -22.76
N VAL A 266 12.70 2.62 -21.83
CA VAL A 266 14.16 2.80 -21.67
C VAL A 266 14.83 1.43 -21.55
N VAL A 267 15.92 1.23 -22.30
CA VAL A 267 16.72 -0.01 -22.27
C VAL A 267 18.11 0.32 -21.72
N SER A 268 18.58 -0.43 -20.70
CA SER A 268 19.86 -0.13 -20.05
C SER A 268 21.05 -0.80 -20.69
N ASP A 269 20.93 -2.06 -21.15
CA ASP A 269 22.08 -2.91 -21.48
C ASP A 269 22.34 -3.02 -23.00
N LEU A 270 21.42 -2.61 -23.84
CA LEU A 270 21.52 -2.78 -25.30
C LEU A 270 21.20 -1.46 -26.03
N CYS A 271 22.25 -0.69 -26.30
CA CYS A 271 22.14 0.52 -27.11
C CYS A 271 22.18 0.13 -28.61
N GLY A 272 21.08 0.30 -29.33
CA GLY A 272 20.97 -0.08 -30.71
C GLY A 272 19.55 -0.45 -31.13
N TRP A 273 18.62 -0.40 -30.20
CA TRP A 273 17.18 -0.49 -30.47
C TRP A 273 16.60 0.90 -30.85
N GLU A 274 15.41 0.94 -31.41
CA GLU A 274 14.79 2.17 -31.94
C GLU A 274 14.31 3.16 -30.85
N GLY A 275 14.45 2.82 -29.57
CA GLY A 275 14.01 3.64 -28.44
C GLY A 275 15.16 4.24 -27.64
N ARG A 276 14.82 4.72 -26.45
CA ARG A 276 15.77 5.38 -25.53
C ARG A 276 16.68 4.36 -24.86
N CYS A 277 17.99 4.66 -24.85
CA CYS A 277 19.03 3.87 -24.18
C CYS A 277 19.59 4.63 -22.98
N GLY A 278 19.99 3.91 -21.92
CA GLY A 278 20.58 4.43 -20.70
C GLY A 278 19.80 4.06 -19.45
N LEU A 279 20.12 4.69 -18.34
CA LEU A 279 19.45 4.46 -17.06
C LEU A 279 18.18 5.32 -16.92
N LEU A 280 17.20 4.83 -16.17
CA LEU A 280 15.91 5.52 -15.98
C LEU A 280 16.10 6.95 -15.46
N HIS A 281 16.96 7.14 -14.45
CA HIS A 281 17.20 8.47 -13.89
C HIS A 281 17.91 9.44 -14.87
N GLU A 282 18.74 8.93 -15.78
CA GLU A 282 19.35 9.74 -16.83
C GLU A 282 18.28 10.23 -17.81
N ALA A 283 17.39 9.34 -18.22
CA ALA A 283 16.26 9.67 -19.07
C ALA A 283 15.35 10.72 -18.44
N ILE A 284 15.03 10.56 -17.15
CA ILE A 284 14.17 11.49 -16.41
C ILE A 284 14.83 12.87 -16.27
N ARG A 285 16.13 12.92 -15.91
CA ARG A 285 16.88 14.18 -15.79
C ARG A 285 16.99 14.94 -17.09
N ALA A 286 17.04 14.22 -18.22
CA ALA A 286 17.07 14.84 -19.54
C ALA A 286 15.72 15.50 -19.91
N ASP A 287 14.61 14.94 -19.46
CA ASP A 287 13.27 15.42 -19.77
C ASP A 287 12.71 16.43 -18.78
N PHE A 288 13.18 16.39 -17.51
CA PHE A 288 12.71 17.26 -16.44
C PHE A 288 13.84 18.16 -15.94
N PRO A 289 13.91 19.42 -16.38
CA PRO A 289 14.85 20.40 -15.84
C PRO A 289 14.47 20.84 -14.42
N ASP A 290 13.21 20.69 -14.03
CA ASP A 290 12.68 20.98 -12.69
C ASP A 290 11.86 19.76 -12.20
N LEU A 291 12.27 19.22 -11.05
CA LEU A 291 11.63 18.10 -10.38
C LEU A 291 10.74 18.55 -9.20
N SER A 292 10.66 19.83 -8.94
CA SER A 292 9.81 20.37 -7.87
C SER A 292 8.33 20.14 -8.19
N GLY A 293 7.54 19.84 -7.17
CA GLY A 293 6.10 19.62 -7.33
C GLY A 293 5.69 18.27 -7.96
N LEU A 294 6.64 17.43 -8.40
CA LEU A 294 6.35 16.07 -8.84
C LEU A 294 6.04 15.16 -7.65
N GLN A 295 5.02 14.34 -7.78
CA GLN A 295 4.84 13.18 -6.90
C GLN A 295 5.37 11.94 -7.62
N VAL A 296 6.36 11.27 -7.01
CA VAL A 296 7.12 10.21 -7.65
C VAL A 296 6.80 8.86 -7.01
N TYR A 297 6.49 7.86 -7.83
CA TYR A 297 6.35 6.47 -7.42
C TYR A 297 7.38 5.63 -8.17
N ALA A 298 8.13 4.80 -7.45
CA ALA A 298 9.14 3.94 -8.04
C ALA A 298 8.98 2.48 -7.61
N SER A 299 9.09 1.57 -8.57
CA SER A 299 9.00 0.12 -8.35
C SER A 299 10.03 -0.63 -9.19
N GLY A 300 10.81 -1.48 -8.53
CA GLY A 300 11.89 -2.26 -9.16
C GLY A 300 12.85 -2.80 -8.11
N SER A 301 14.06 -3.19 -8.53
CA SER A 301 15.08 -3.66 -7.61
C SER A 301 15.56 -2.57 -6.64
N PRO A 302 16.00 -2.92 -5.42
CA PRO A 302 16.56 -1.94 -4.48
C PRO A 302 17.68 -1.10 -5.10
N ALA A 303 18.58 -1.71 -5.85
CA ALA A 303 19.70 -0.99 -6.49
C ALA A 303 19.19 0.09 -7.46
N MET A 304 18.19 -0.23 -8.31
CA MET A 304 17.62 0.73 -9.25
C MET A 304 16.88 1.86 -8.53
N VAL A 305 16.03 1.51 -7.55
CA VAL A 305 15.22 2.51 -6.81
C VAL A 305 16.12 3.51 -6.08
N TYR A 306 17.16 3.03 -5.40
CA TYR A 306 18.08 3.90 -4.68
C TYR A 306 18.98 4.73 -5.61
N ALA A 307 19.49 4.15 -6.69
CA ALA A 307 20.26 4.91 -7.67
C ALA A 307 19.41 6.03 -8.31
N THR A 308 18.13 5.75 -8.56
CA THR A 308 17.19 6.73 -9.07
C THR A 308 16.91 7.82 -8.03
N LEU A 309 16.66 7.45 -6.76
CA LEU A 309 16.46 8.42 -5.68
C LEU A 309 17.66 9.39 -5.57
N ASP A 310 18.88 8.85 -5.50
CA ASP A 310 20.10 9.65 -5.35
C ASP A 310 20.28 10.62 -6.50
N ALA A 311 20.14 10.14 -7.74
CA ALA A 311 20.31 10.95 -8.93
C ALA A 311 19.25 12.07 -9.05
N LEU A 312 18.00 11.80 -8.66
CA LEU A 312 16.93 12.81 -8.69
C LEU A 312 17.06 13.81 -7.53
N VAL A 313 17.52 13.38 -6.36
CA VAL A 313 17.82 14.27 -5.23
C VAL A 313 19.00 15.18 -5.58
N GLU A 314 20.06 14.67 -6.19
CA GLU A 314 21.18 15.48 -6.71
C GLU A 314 20.70 16.52 -7.73
N ALA A 315 19.68 16.19 -8.51
CA ALA A 315 19.05 17.09 -9.47
C ALA A 315 18.00 18.05 -8.85
N GLY A 316 17.87 18.09 -7.52
CA GLY A 316 17.03 19.05 -6.80
C GLY A 316 15.67 18.54 -6.34
N MET A 317 15.35 17.26 -6.53
CA MET A 317 14.12 16.66 -5.96
C MET A 317 14.24 16.52 -4.44
N ALA A 318 13.20 16.83 -3.69
CA ALA A 318 13.15 16.48 -2.28
C ALA A 318 12.92 14.96 -2.11
N ALA A 319 13.72 14.30 -1.26
CA ALA A 319 13.64 12.84 -1.09
C ALA A 319 12.22 12.34 -0.75
N GLN A 320 11.46 13.12 0.01
CA GLN A 320 10.09 12.80 0.43
C GLN A 320 9.07 12.80 -0.72
N GLN A 321 9.41 13.38 -1.87
CA GLN A 321 8.55 13.34 -3.06
C GLN A 321 8.50 11.94 -3.68
N MET A 322 9.50 11.08 -3.41
CA MET A 322 9.58 9.73 -3.95
C MET A 322 9.08 8.69 -2.95
N ARG A 323 8.16 7.86 -3.40
CA ARG A 323 7.60 6.72 -2.66
C ARG A 323 7.98 5.42 -3.36
N ALA A 324 8.48 4.44 -2.59
CA ALA A 324 8.81 3.11 -3.08
C ALA A 324 8.71 2.09 -1.94
N ASP A 325 8.11 0.93 -2.19
CA ASP A 325 8.01 -0.17 -1.20
C ASP A 325 9.39 -0.66 -0.74
N VAL A 326 10.41 -0.51 -1.59
CA VAL A 326 11.81 -0.81 -1.28
C VAL A 326 12.28 -0.15 0.00
N PHE A 327 11.84 1.06 0.29
CA PHE A 327 12.27 1.79 1.49
C PHE A 327 11.83 1.12 2.80
N ALA A 328 10.75 0.33 2.76
CA ALA A 328 10.25 -0.42 3.90
C ALA A 328 10.93 -1.80 4.05
N TYR A 329 11.08 -2.58 2.96
CA TYR A 329 11.58 -3.95 3.07
C TYR A 329 13.10 -4.11 2.85
N ALA A 330 13.75 -3.14 2.25
CA ALA A 330 15.20 -3.12 2.03
C ALA A 330 15.78 -1.73 2.35
N PRO A 331 15.62 -1.22 3.59
CA PRO A 331 16.13 0.09 3.95
C PRO A 331 17.66 0.12 3.84
N ARG A 332 18.22 1.27 3.46
CA ARG A 332 19.68 1.46 3.52
C ARG A 332 20.12 1.42 4.98
N PRO A 333 21.29 0.81 5.27
CA PRO A 333 21.94 1.01 6.55
C PRO A 333 22.18 2.50 6.79
N ALA A 334 21.92 2.94 8.03
CA ALA A 334 22.15 4.33 8.45
C ALA A 334 23.65 4.69 8.42
#